data_ed77a41e1cb1a376358113d86503a189
#
_entry.id   ed77a41e1cb1a376358113d86503a189
#
_cell.length_a   1.000
_cell.length_b   1.000
_cell.length_c   1.000
_cell.angle_alpha   90.00
_cell.angle_beta   90.00
_cell.angle_gamma   90.00
#
_symmetry.space_group_name_H-M   'P 1'
#
loop_
_entity.id
_entity.type
_entity.pdbx_description
1 polymer ?
#
loop_
_entity_poly.entity_id
_entity_poly.type
_entity_poly.pdbx_seq_one_letter_code
_entity_poly.pdbx_strand_id
1 'polypeptide(L)'
;MDYSQILAKEFNIKEQYATNIISLLDEGNTIPFIARYRKEMHGSMDDQLIREFSEKLEYLRNLDKRREEIRNLINEQEKLTDEISVSLDKAVTLSELEDIYRPFKPKRKTRASVAKEKGLEPLAIEILLQDSKFNPNKSAEKYVNAEKGVDTVEDAINGAKDIIAEQISDNSKIRKTIRKMLNNYGTVVSVASDKDKDSVYRSYYEYSEPVKKIADHRLLAINRGEKAVSYTHLRAH
;
A
#
# COMPACT_ATOMS: atom_id res chain seq x y z
N MET A 1 19.66 -2.44 7.84
CA MET A 1 19.04 -2.08 9.13
C MET A 1 19.68 -2.83 10.27
N ASP A 2 19.78 -2.23 11.47
CA ASP A 2 20.17 -2.98 12.66
C ASP A 2 18.92 -3.64 13.27
N TYR A 3 18.74 -4.92 12.96
CA TYR A 3 17.58 -5.69 13.43
C TYR A 3 17.58 -5.90 14.93
N SER A 4 18.78 -6.04 15.54
CA SER A 4 18.89 -6.30 16.98
C SER A 4 18.40 -5.13 17.80
N GLN A 5 18.75 -3.90 17.42
CA GLN A 5 18.26 -2.68 18.08
C GLN A 5 16.75 -2.49 17.94
N ILE A 6 16.22 -2.70 16.70
CA ILE A 6 14.79 -2.55 16.44
C ILE A 6 13.98 -3.55 17.27
N LEU A 7 14.38 -4.83 17.22
CA LEU A 7 13.67 -5.90 17.92
C LEU A 7 13.82 -5.80 19.42
N ALA A 8 15.00 -5.44 19.93
CA ALA A 8 15.21 -5.20 21.35
C ALA A 8 14.24 -4.14 21.90
N LYS A 9 14.06 -3.05 21.17
CA LYS A 9 13.12 -1.99 21.55
C LYS A 9 11.66 -2.43 21.46
N GLU A 10 11.29 -3.16 20.42
CA GLU A 10 9.91 -3.61 20.19
C GLU A 10 9.47 -4.64 21.25
N PHE A 11 10.35 -5.59 21.57
CA PHE A 11 10.08 -6.65 22.53
C PHE A 11 10.49 -6.29 23.98
N ASN A 12 10.99 -5.06 24.20
CA ASN A 12 11.46 -4.58 25.50
C ASN A 12 12.48 -5.53 26.18
N ILE A 13 13.47 -5.98 25.40
CA ILE A 13 14.55 -6.86 25.84
C ILE A 13 15.91 -6.18 25.66
N LYS A 14 16.96 -6.73 26.27
CA LYS A 14 18.33 -6.26 26.02
C LYS A 14 18.75 -6.57 24.58
N GLU A 15 19.49 -5.66 23.96
CA GLU A 15 20.00 -5.83 22.59
C GLU A 15 20.83 -7.11 22.44
N GLN A 16 21.60 -7.47 23.45
CA GLN A 16 22.34 -8.73 23.49
C GLN A 16 21.44 -9.96 23.32
N TYR A 17 20.25 -9.97 23.96
CA TYR A 17 19.31 -11.07 23.81
C TYR A 17 18.71 -11.11 22.40
N ALA A 18 18.39 -9.95 21.82
CA ALA A 18 17.93 -9.88 20.43
C ALA A 18 19.00 -10.42 19.46
N THR A 19 20.25 -10.02 19.63
CA THR A 19 21.38 -10.51 18.82
C THR A 19 21.54 -12.04 18.96
N ASN A 20 21.47 -12.56 20.17
CA ASN A 20 21.59 -14.00 20.42
C ASN A 20 20.45 -14.80 19.75
N ILE A 21 19.19 -14.32 19.87
CA ILE A 21 18.03 -14.99 19.25
C ILE A 21 18.18 -15.00 17.73
N ILE A 22 18.59 -13.87 17.13
CA ILE A 22 18.85 -13.77 15.69
C ILE A 22 19.90 -14.80 15.27
N SER A 23 21.02 -14.88 15.99
CA SER A 23 22.10 -15.83 15.71
C SER A 23 21.60 -17.28 15.79
N LEU A 24 20.85 -17.63 16.83
CA LEU A 24 20.30 -18.96 17.01
C LEU A 24 19.31 -19.35 15.89
N LEU A 25 18.48 -18.40 15.45
CA LEU A 25 17.56 -18.62 14.32
C LEU A 25 18.32 -18.79 13.01
N ASP A 26 19.39 -18.04 12.80
CA ASP A 26 20.23 -18.11 11.60
C ASP A 26 21.05 -19.40 11.53
N GLU A 27 21.39 -19.98 12.67
CA GLU A 27 21.98 -21.32 12.80
C GLU A 27 20.98 -22.45 12.51
N GLY A 28 19.70 -22.12 12.26
CA GLY A 28 18.65 -23.09 11.95
C GLY A 28 18.04 -23.78 13.16
N ASN A 29 18.27 -23.26 14.37
CA ASN A 29 17.65 -23.78 15.58
C ASN A 29 16.13 -23.55 15.57
N THR A 30 15.37 -24.55 16.00
CA THR A 30 13.90 -24.44 16.09
C THR A 30 13.48 -23.59 17.29
N ILE A 31 12.35 -22.89 17.18
CA ILE A 31 11.80 -22.04 18.25
C ILE A 31 11.64 -22.82 19.58
N PRO A 32 11.05 -24.04 19.59
CA PRO A 32 10.97 -24.84 20.82
C PRO A 32 12.34 -25.21 21.41
N PHE A 33 13.36 -25.42 20.58
CA PHE A 33 14.71 -25.68 21.05
C PHE A 33 15.30 -24.45 21.75
N ILE A 34 15.19 -23.27 21.13
CA ILE A 34 15.66 -22.01 21.70
C ILE A 34 14.98 -21.76 23.05
N ALA A 35 13.64 -21.83 23.09
CA ALA A 35 12.87 -21.56 24.29
C ALA A 35 13.22 -22.48 25.48
N ARG A 36 13.51 -23.76 25.22
CA ARG A 36 13.77 -24.74 26.28
C ARG A 36 15.22 -24.81 26.69
N TYR A 37 16.15 -24.73 25.74
CA TYR A 37 17.55 -25.07 25.98
C TYR A 37 18.52 -23.88 25.90
N ARG A 38 18.05 -22.68 25.62
CA ARG A 38 18.88 -21.46 25.51
C ARG A 38 18.35 -20.28 26.36
N LYS A 39 17.73 -20.56 27.48
CA LYS A 39 17.08 -19.54 28.34
C LYS A 39 18.01 -18.40 28.74
N GLU A 40 19.29 -18.70 29.00
CA GLU A 40 20.33 -17.73 29.30
C GLU A 40 20.63 -16.76 28.14
N MET A 41 20.38 -17.21 26.90
CA MET A 41 20.66 -16.45 25.68
C MET A 41 19.54 -15.45 25.30
N HIS A 42 18.30 -15.70 25.75
CA HIS A 42 17.13 -14.91 25.38
C HIS A 42 16.36 -14.27 26.56
N GLY A 43 16.95 -14.29 27.76
CA GLY A 43 16.35 -13.64 28.94
C GLY A 43 15.04 -14.25 29.39
N SER A 44 14.88 -15.57 29.24
CA SER A 44 13.70 -16.34 29.66
C SER A 44 12.39 -15.98 28.94
N MET A 45 12.48 -15.53 27.67
CA MET A 45 11.30 -15.39 26.82
C MET A 45 10.63 -16.75 26.61
N ASP A 46 9.30 -16.75 26.58
CA ASP A 46 8.54 -17.95 26.28
C ASP A 46 8.51 -18.29 24.76
N ASP A 47 8.00 -19.47 24.43
CA ASP A 47 7.92 -19.98 23.07
C ASP A 47 7.11 -19.05 22.15
N GLN A 48 6.05 -18.44 22.67
CA GLN A 48 5.20 -17.55 21.91
C GLN A 48 5.91 -16.23 21.56
N LEU A 49 6.60 -15.62 22.54
CA LEU A 49 7.36 -14.39 22.31
C LEU A 49 8.53 -14.62 21.32
N ILE A 50 9.21 -15.78 21.41
CA ILE A 50 10.27 -16.10 20.43
C ILE A 50 9.70 -16.32 19.04
N ARG A 51 8.48 -16.86 18.92
CA ARG A 51 7.77 -16.99 17.63
C ARG A 51 7.42 -15.63 17.05
N GLU A 52 6.83 -14.76 17.84
CA GLU A 52 6.50 -13.38 17.44
C GLU A 52 7.76 -12.61 17.04
N PHE A 53 8.86 -12.79 17.77
CA PHE A 53 10.17 -12.22 17.45
C PHE A 53 10.68 -12.74 16.09
N SER A 54 10.59 -14.05 15.84
CA SER A 54 11.03 -14.66 14.59
C SER A 54 10.21 -14.16 13.40
N GLU A 55 8.90 -14.09 13.54
CA GLU A 55 7.98 -13.56 12.49
C GLU A 55 8.29 -12.09 12.18
N LYS A 56 8.57 -11.30 13.22
CA LYS A 56 8.95 -9.90 13.04
C LYS A 56 10.32 -9.73 12.38
N LEU A 57 11.30 -10.56 12.74
CA LEU A 57 12.61 -10.58 12.10
C LEU A 57 12.48 -10.90 10.61
N GLU A 58 11.70 -11.92 10.28
CA GLU A 58 11.43 -12.28 8.89
C GLU A 58 10.75 -11.13 8.12
N TYR A 59 9.76 -10.49 8.74
CA TYR A 59 9.12 -9.30 8.17
C TYR A 59 10.12 -8.19 7.87
N LEU A 60 11.02 -7.87 8.81
CA LEU A 60 12.02 -6.81 8.64
C LEU A 60 13.04 -7.17 7.52
N ARG A 61 13.45 -8.43 7.43
CA ARG A 61 14.32 -8.93 6.37
C ARG A 61 13.65 -8.83 5.00
N ASN A 62 12.39 -9.21 4.92
CA ASN A 62 11.60 -9.08 3.69
C ASN A 62 11.40 -7.61 3.30
N LEU A 63 11.21 -6.72 4.28
CA LEU A 63 11.12 -5.28 4.06
C LEU A 63 12.41 -4.72 3.46
N ASP A 64 13.58 -5.08 4.03
CA ASP A 64 14.88 -4.62 3.51
C ASP A 64 15.18 -5.17 2.13
N LYS A 65 14.94 -6.47 1.92
CA LYS A 65 15.08 -7.09 0.61
C LYS A 65 14.22 -6.36 -0.43
N ARG A 66 12.96 -6.09 -0.09
CA ARG A 66 12.04 -5.38 -1.00
C ARG A 66 12.47 -3.94 -1.26
N ARG A 67 13.02 -3.26 -0.26
CA ARG A 67 13.57 -1.91 -0.41
C ARG A 67 14.69 -1.88 -1.45
N GLU A 68 15.64 -2.80 -1.36
CA GLU A 68 16.76 -2.87 -2.32
C GLU A 68 16.29 -3.28 -3.72
N GLU A 69 15.35 -4.21 -3.85
CA GLU A 69 14.75 -4.54 -5.13
C GLU A 69 14.11 -3.30 -5.79
N ILE A 70 13.32 -2.53 -5.04
CA ILE A 70 12.68 -1.31 -5.55
C ILE A 70 13.73 -0.26 -5.91
N ARG A 71 14.77 -0.08 -5.08
CA ARG A 71 15.87 0.85 -5.37
C ARG A 71 16.52 0.52 -6.71
N ASN A 72 16.84 -0.75 -6.94
CA ASN A 72 17.45 -1.21 -8.17
C ASN A 72 16.51 -1.00 -9.38
N LEU A 73 15.23 -1.36 -9.25
CA LEU A 73 14.24 -1.18 -10.33
C LEU A 73 14.03 0.28 -10.73
N ILE A 74 14.13 1.22 -9.77
CA ILE A 74 14.02 2.65 -10.06
C ILE A 74 15.34 3.16 -10.66
N ASN A 75 16.48 2.65 -10.20
CA ASN A 75 17.79 3.01 -10.71
C ASN A 75 18.00 2.54 -12.16
N GLU A 76 17.54 1.33 -12.51
CA GLU A 76 17.54 0.81 -13.89
C GLU A 76 16.74 1.69 -14.87
N GLN A 77 15.78 2.46 -14.36
CA GLN A 77 15.03 3.45 -15.14
C GLN A 77 15.69 4.84 -15.16
N GLU A 78 16.87 4.99 -14.54
CA GLU A 78 17.59 6.27 -14.39
C GLU A 78 16.76 7.36 -13.70
N LYS A 79 15.82 6.94 -12.81
CA LYS A 79 14.88 7.84 -12.10
C LYS A 79 15.13 7.92 -10.60
N LEU A 80 16.17 7.26 -10.09
CA LEU A 80 16.49 7.29 -8.67
C LEU A 80 17.12 8.63 -8.30
N THR A 81 16.38 9.44 -7.55
CA THR A 81 16.85 10.70 -6.98
C THR A 81 17.20 10.53 -5.50
N ASP A 82 17.97 11.47 -4.93
CA ASP A 82 18.29 11.49 -3.50
C ASP A 82 17.01 11.54 -2.63
N GLU A 83 16.00 12.28 -3.06
CA GLU A 83 14.72 12.36 -2.34
C GLU A 83 13.98 11.01 -2.32
N ILE A 84 14.01 10.28 -3.42
CA ILE A 84 13.41 8.94 -3.50
C ILE A 84 14.19 7.97 -2.63
N SER A 85 15.52 8.01 -2.67
CA SER A 85 16.41 7.19 -1.86
C SER A 85 16.12 7.39 -0.36
N VAL A 86 16.09 8.65 0.10
CA VAL A 86 15.74 9.00 1.48
C VAL A 86 14.32 8.54 1.85
N SER A 87 13.37 8.62 0.90
CA SER A 87 11.99 8.16 1.15
C SER A 87 11.91 6.64 1.30
N LEU A 88 12.67 5.89 0.50
CA LEU A 88 12.79 4.43 0.62
C LEU A 88 13.41 4.04 1.97
N ASP A 89 14.47 4.75 2.42
CA ASP A 89 15.12 4.47 3.71
C ASP A 89 14.21 4.74 4.91
N LYS A 90 13.34 5.74 4.81
CA LYS A 90 12.37 6.10 5.85
C LYS A 90 11.12 5.23 5.87
N ALA A 91 10.88 4.42 4.85
CA ALA A 91 9.72 3.55 4.79
C ALA A 91 9.84 2.41 5.83
N VAL A 92 8.83 2.28 6.68
CA VAL A 92 8.79 1.28 7.76
C VAL A 92 7.83 0.13 7.48
N THR A 93 7.08 0.19 6.38
CA THR A 93 6.16 -0.86 5.96
C THR A 93 6.30 -1.18 4.47
N LEU A 94 5.96 -2.44 4.10
CA LEU A 94 5.89 -2.85 2.69
C LEU A 94 4.92 -1.98 1.88
N SER A 95 3.80 -1.57 2.48
CA SER A 95 2.84 -0.68 1.83
C SER A 95 3.43 0.69 1.49
N GLU A 96 4.28 1.24 2.36
CA GLU A 96 4.97 2.51 2.09
C GLU A 96 5.99 2.36 0.95
N LEU A 97 6.73 1.25 0.91
CA LEU A 97 7.66 0.95 -0.18
C LEU A 97 6.92 0.81 -1.53
N GLU A 98 5.82 0.06 -1.55
CA GLU A 98 5.00 -0.11 -2.76
C GLU A 98 4.36 1.22 -3.23
N ASP A 99 3.98 2.11 -2.30
CA ASP A 99 3.46 3.43 -2.64
C ASP A 99 4.54 4.33 -3.28
N ILE A 100 5.80 4.24 -2.81
CA ILE A 100 6.93 4.96 -3.41
C ILE A 100 7.24 4.40 -4.81
N TYR A 101 7.21 3.08 -4.98
CA TYR A 101 7.49 2.42 -6.25
C TYR A 101 6.39 2.58 -7.29
N ARG A 102 5.15 2.83 -6.87
CA ARG A 102 3.97 2.84 -7.75
C ARG A 102 4.09 3.69 -9.02
N PRO A 103 4.63 4.92 -8.99
CA PRO A 103 4.82 5.75 -10.18
C PRO A 103 5.78 5.13 -11.21
N PHE A 104 6.72 4.28 -10.76
CA PHE A 104 7.77 3.67 -11.57
C PHE A 104 7.41 2.27 -12.07
N LYS A 105 6.33 1.69 -11.50
CA LYS A 105 5.90 0.35 -11.84
C LYS A 105 5.36 0.33 -13.28
N PRO A 106 5.81 -0.64 -14.12
CA PRO A 106 5.26 -0.80 -15.46
C PRO A 106 3.74 -0.94 -15.41
N LYS A 107 3.04 -0.05 -16.07
CA LYS A 107 1.58 -0.04 -16.12
C LYS A 107 1.10 -0.60 -17.45
N ARG A 108 0.00 -1.34 -17.41
CA ARG A 108 -0.78 -1.63 -18.62
C ARG A 108 -1.39 -0.32 -19.16
N LYS A 109 -1.87 -0.34 -20.40
CA LYS A 109 -2.56 0.80 -20.99
C LYS A 109 -3.72 1.26 -20.10
N THR A 110 -3.57 2.48 -19.54
CA THR A 110 -4.56 3.12 -18.65
C THR A 110 -5.28 4.22 -19.41
N ARG A 111 -6.42 4.70 -18.89
CA ARG A 111 -7.10 5.89 -19.46
C ARG A 111 -6.17 7.10 -19.49
N ALA A 112 -5.38 7.30 -18.43
CA ALA A 112 -4.41 8.37 -18.37
C ALA A 112 -3.28 8.24 -19.41
N SER A 113 -2.76 7.02 -19.64
CA SER A 113 -1.75 6.81 -20.69
C SER A 113 -2.30 7.09 -22.08
N VAL A 114 -3.55 6.69 -22.34
CA VAL A 114 -4.25 7.02 -23.61
C VAL A 114 -4.43 8.53 -23.75
N ALA A 115 -4.82 9.21 -22.68
CA ALA A 115 -4.98 10.68 -22.71
C ALA A 115 -3.63 11.40 -22.95
N LYS A 116 -2.52 10.87 -22.42
CA LYS A 116 -1.17 11.38 -22.70
C LYS A 116 -0.77 11.16 -24.16
N GLU A 117 -1.04 9.98 -24.71
CA GLU A 117 -0.82 9.69 -26.15
C GLU A 117 -1.60 10.64 -27.06
N LYS A 118 -2.79 11.08 -26.64
CA LYS A 118 -3.61 12.09 -27.33
C LYS A 118 -3.07 13.51 -27.16
N GLY A 119 -2.05 13.75 -26.33
CA GLY A 119 -1.41 15.04 -26.11
C GLY A 119 -2.11 15.93 -25.10
N LEU A 120 -2.87 15.37 -24.15
CA LEU A 120 -3.66 16.13 -23.17
C LEU A 120 -2.88 16.44 -21.87
N GLU A 121 -1.61 16.05 -21.77
CA GLU A 121 -0.80 16.29 -20.57
C GLU A 121 -0.59 17.78 -20.26
N PRO A 122 -0.34 18.70 -21.24
CA PRO A 122 -0.25 20.13 -20.95
C PRO A 122 -1.54 20.70 -20.39
N LEU A 123 -2.72 20.29 -20.88
CA LEU A 123 -4.00 20.71 -20.31
C LEU A 123 -4.17 20.26 -18.86
N ALA A 124 -3.75 19.03 -18.54
CA ALA A 124 -3.77 18.53 -17.18
C ALA A 124 -2.87 19.38 -16.24
N ILE A 125 -1.70 19.81 -16.73
CA ILE A 125 -0.79 20.70 -15.99
C ILE A 125 -1.42 22.07 -15.77
N GLU A 126 -2.02 22.66 -16.82
CA GLU A 126 -2.73 23.96 -16.71
C GLU A 126 -3.84 23.91 -15.65
N ILE A 127 -4.62 22.81 -15.62
CA ILE A 127 -5.67 22.61 -14.61
C ILE A 127 -5.08 22.47 -13.20
N LEU A 128 -3.96 21.77 -13.04
CA LEU A 128 -3.30 21.57 -11.74
C LEU A 128 -2.70 22.85 -11.16
N LEU A 129 -2.33 23.82 -11.98
CA LEU A 129 -1.83 25.12 -11.53
C LEU A 129 -2.90 25.94 -10.78
N GLN A 130 -4.19 25.62 -10.95
CA GLN A 130 -5.31 26.25 -10.26
C GLN A 130 -5.30 27.79 -10.33
N ASP A 131 -4.87 28.37 -11.43
CA ASP A 131 -4.91 29.82 -11.63
C ASP A 131 -6.38 30.31 -11.57
N SER A 132 -6.64 31.31 -10.72
CA SER A 132 -7.99 31.87 -10.54
C SER A 132 -8.62 32.46 -11.80
N LYS A 133 -7.81 32.81 -12.80
CA LYS A 133 -8.24 33.33 -14.10
C LYS A 133 -8.36 32.25 -15.17
N PHE A 134 -7.99 31.01 -14.86
CA PHE A 134 -7.99 29.90 -15.79
C PHE A 134 -9.42 29.41 -16.06
N ASN A 135 -9.75 29.31 -17.35
CA ASN A 135 -11.02 28.72 -17.81
C ASN A 135 -10.72 27.37 -18.49
N PRO A 136 -11.05 26.24 -17.85
CA PRO A 136 -10.76 24.92 -18.39
C PRO A 136 -11.38 24.66 -19.78
N ASN A 137 -12.61 25.12 -20.01
CA ASN A 137 -13.30 24.92 -21.29
C ASN A 137 -12.58 25.66 -22.43
N LYS A 138 -12.22 26.95 -22.18
CA LYS A 138 -11.52 27.75 -23.18
C LYS A 138 -10.12 27.23 -23.47
N SER A 139 -9.43 26.72 -22.49
CA SER A 139 -8.10 26.11 -22.68
C SER A 139 -8.21 24.77 -23.41
N ALA A 140 -9.23 23.98 -23.13
CA ALA A 140 -9.45 22.69 -23.74
C ALA A 140 -9.80 22.76 -25.24
N GLU A 141 -10.38 23.88 -25.74
CA GLU A 141 -10.64 24.09 -27.16
C GLU A 141 -9.39 23.90 -28.03
N LYS A 142 -8.20 24.26 -27.51
CA LYS A 142 -6.92 24.13 -28.22
C LYS A 142 -6.47 22.68 -28.42
N TYR A 143 -7.03 21.76 -27.64
CA TYR A 143 -6.65 20.34 -27.61
C TYR A 143 -7.67 19.45 -28.31
N VAL A 144 -8.75 20.03 -28.86
CA VAL A 144 -9.70 19.28 -29.71
C VAL A 144 -9.01 18.91 -31.02
N ASN A 145 -8.93 17.62 -31.29
CA ASN A 145 -8.29 17.06 -32.49
C ASN A 145 -8.89 15.67 -32.80
N ALA A 146 -9.72 15.62 -33.82
CA ALA A 146 -10.40 14.40 -34.25
C ALA A 146 -9.42 13.30 -34.72
N GLU A 147 -8.28 13.67 -35.34
CA GLU A 147 -7.26 12.69 -35.74
C GLU A 147 -6.63 11.95 -34.56
N LYS A 148 -6.59 12.61 -33.39
CA LYS A 148 -6.12 12.03 -32.14
C LYS A 148 -7.25 11.41 -31.28
N GLY A 149 -8.48 11.42 -31.81
CA GLY A 149 -9.66 10.91 -31.11
C GLY A 149 -10.07 11.76 -29.90
N VAL A 150 -9.92 13.10 -30.04
CA VAL A 150 -10.44 14.10 -29.08
C VAL A 150 -11.43 14.94 -29.87
N ASP A 151 -12.69 14.53 -29.91
CA ASP A 151 -13.70 15.12 -30.79
C ASP A 151 -14.35 16.36 -30.17
N THR A 152 -14.36 16.44 -28.84
CA THR A 152 -15.04 17.52 -28.11
C THR A 152 -14.17 18.13 -27.04
N VAL A 153 -14.51 19.33 -26.57
CA VAL A 153 -13.93 19.99 -25.41
C VAL A 153 -14.11 19.13 -24.15
N GLU A 154 -15.23 18.45 -24.04
CA GLU A 154 -15.51 17.54 -22.92
C GLU A 154 -14.57 16.33 -22.92
N ASP A 155 -14.26 15.75 -24.08
CA ASP A 155 -13.28 14.67 -24.22
C ASP A 155 -11.89 15.12 -23.78
N ALA A 156 -11.47 16.33 -24.17
CA ALA A 156 -10.20 16.90 -23.74
C ALA A 156 -10.13 17.07 -22.22
N ILE A 157 -11.18 17.62 -21.61
CA ILE A 157 -11.27 17.80 -20.16
C ILE A 157 -11.28 16.45 -19.44
N ASN A 158 -12.05 15.46 -19.90
CA ASN A 158 -12.11 14.14 -19.29
C ASN A 158 -10.76 13.42 -19.38
N GLY A 159 -10.07 13.52 -20.53
CA GLY A 159 -8.71 13.00 -20.64
C GLY A 159 -7.72 13.67 -19.69
N ALA A 160 -7.78 14.99 -19.54
CA ALA A 160 -6.96 15.72 -18.56
C ALA A 160 -7.30 15.30 -17.12
N LYS A 161 -8.58 15.11 -16.78
CA LYS A 161 -9.01 14.58 -15.47
C LYS A 161 -8.46 13.17 -15.21
N ASP A 162 -8.45 12.29 -16.21
CA ASP A 162 -7.89 10.95 -16.07
C ASP A 162 -6.38 10.99 -15.75
N ILE A 163 -5.63 11.91 -16.38
CA ILE A 163 -4.21 12.12 -16.09
C ILE A 163 -4.02 12.62 -14.65
N ILE A 164 -4.79 13.62 -14.24
CA ILE A 164 -4.73 14.17 -12.88
C ILE A 164 -5.10 13.11 -11.82
N ALA A 165 -6.15 12.36 -12.06
CA ALA A 165 -6.59 11.29 -11.17
C ALA A 165 -5.51 10.22 -10.99
N GLU A 166 -4.79 9.85 -12.05
CA GLU A 166 -3.67 8.92 -11.96
C GLU A 166 -2.52 9.50 -11.15
N GLN A 167 -2.14 10.76 -11.39
CA GLN A 167 -1.07 11.44 -10.63
C GLN A 167 -1.39 11.50 -9.13
N ILE A 168 -2.63 11.85 -8.76
CA ILE A 168 -3.10 11.87 -7.38
C ILE A 168 -3.07 10.46 -6.78
N SER A 169 -3.58 9.48 -7.52
CA SER A 169 -3.60 8.07 -7.08
C SER A 169 -2.20 7.48 -6.85
N ASP A 170 -1.20 7.95 -7.59
CA ASP A 170 0.17 7.48 -7.49
C ASP A 170 1.01 8.26 -6.48
N ASN A 171 0.49 9.35 -5.94
CA ASN A 171 1.22 10.15 -4.95
C ASN A 171 1.30 9.45 -3.60
N SER A 172 2.50 9.05 -3.18
CA SER A 172 2.74 8.30 -1.94
C SER A 172 2.31 9.06 -0.69
N LYS A 173 2.46 10.40 -0.66
CA LYS A 173 2.04 11.24 0.49
C LYS A 173 0.53 11.26 0.62
N ILE A 174 -0.19 11.43 -0.50
CA ILE A 174 -1.66 11.41 -0.51
C ILE A 174 -2.16 10.03 -0.06
N ARG A 175 -1.60 8.95 -0.60
CA ARG A 175 -1.95 7.58 -0.23
C ARG A 175 -1.73 7.32 1.27
N LYS A 176 -0.58 7.75 1.80
CA LYS A 176 -0.29 7.64 3.24
C LYS A 176 -1.32 8.40 4.09
N THR A 177 -1.69 9.62 3.67
CA THR A 177 -2.70 10.42 4.36
C THR A 177 -4.07 9.76 4.33
N ILE A 178 -4.53 9.30 3.17
CA ILE A 178 -5.82 8.59 3.01
C ILE A 178 -5.83 7.33 3.87
N ARG A 179 -4.76 6.51 3.83
CA ARG A 179 -4.65 5.30 4.67
C ARG A 179 -4.76 5.63 6.15
N LYS A 180 -4.10 6.70 6.61
CA LYS A 180 -4.21 7.16 8.00
C LYS A 180 -5.64 7.61 8.35
N MET A 181 -6.31 8.33 7.45
CA MET A 181 -7.70 8.74 7.65
C MET A 181 -8.63 7.53 7.70
N LEU A 182 -8.50 6.59 6.78
CA LEU A 182 -9.30 5.35 6.75
C LEU A 182 -9.10 4.50 8.00
N ASN A 183 -7.86 4.33 8.44
CA ASN A 183 -7.57 3.60 9.68
C ASN A 183 -8.18 4.28 10.91
N ASN A 184 -8.27 5.61 10.91
CA ASN A 184 -8.78 6.36 12.06
C ASN A 184 -10.30 6.52 12.06
N TYR A 185 -10.89 6.73 10.91
CA TYR A 185 -12.30 7.14 10.76
C TYR A 185 -13.10 6.25 9.81
N GLY A 186 -12.43 5.35 9.09
CA GLY A 186 -13.08 4.48 8.12
C GLY A 186 -13.95 3.43 8.78
N THR A 187 -14.95 2.99 8.05
CA THR A 187 -15.86 1.90 8.40
C THR A 187 -15.81 0.84 7.31
N VAL A 188 -15.65 -0.41 7.70
CA VAL A 188 -15.83 -1.55 6.79
C VAL A 188 -17.31 -1.82 6.67
N VAL A 189 -17.81 -1.79 5.45
CA VAL A 189 -19.21 -2.11 5.15
C VAL A 189 -19.24 -3.27 4.17
N SER A 190 -20.04 -4.29 4.45
CA SER A 190 -20.27 -5.43 3.56
C SER A 190 -21.75 -5.53 3.26
N VAL A 191 -22.10 -5.59 1.98
CA VAL A 191 -23.48 -5.71 1.52
C VAL A 191 -23.55 -6.84 0.48
N ALA A 192 -24.44 -7.81 0.66
CA ALA A 192 -24.64 -8.87 -0.31
C ALA A 192 -25.26 -8.33 -1.60
N SER A 193 -24.76 -8.79 -2.74
CA SER A 193 -25.38 -8.51 -4.06
C SER A 193 -26.73 -9.24 -4.23
N ASP A 194 -26.82 -10.42 -3.63
CA ASP A 194 -28.03 -11.24 -3.59
C ASP A 194 -28.27 -11.71 -2.15
N LYS A 195 -29.32 -11.19 -1.51
CA LYS A 195 -29.65 -11.49 -0.10
C LYS A 195 -30.35 -12.84 0.08
N ASP A 196 -30.92 -13.37 -1.00
CA ASP A 196 -31.71 -14.62 -0.96
C ASP A 196 -30.78 -15.84 -1.12
N LYS A 197 -29.57 -15.64 -1.59
CA LYS A 197 -28.59 -16.71 -1.71
C LYS A 197 -28.05 -17.12 -0.35
N ASP A 198 -28.31 -18.35 0.08
CA ASP A 198 -27.76 -18.86 1.33
C ASP A 198 -26.27 -19.15 1.25
N SER A 199 -25.51 -18.74 2.27
CA SER A 199 -24.09 -19.02 2.38
C SER A 199 -23.62 -18.95 3.84
N VAL A 200 -22.46 -19.55 4.10
CA VAL A 200 -21.76 -19.49 5.40
C VAL A 200 -21.37 -18.06 5.80
N TYR A 201 -21.46 -17.11 4.88
CA TYR A 201 -21.13 -15.69 5.11
C TYR A 201 -22.36 -14.82 5.38
N ARG A 202 -23.54 -15.40 5.62
CA ARG A 202 -24.81 -14.66 5.81
C ARG A 202 -24.74 -13.59 6.90
N SER A 203 -23.93 -13.79 7.93
CA SER A 203 -23.70 -12.81 9.01
C SER A 203 -23.00 -11.51 8.52
N TYR A 204 -22.44 -11.51 7.31
CA TYR A 204 -21.79 -10.35 6.71
C TYR A 204 -22.58 -9.72 5.55
N TYR A 205 -23.84 -10.13 5.31
CA TYR A 205 -24.68 -9.61 4.22
C TYR A 205 -25.08 -8.15 4.43
N GLU A 206 -25.25 -7.74 5.68
CA GLU A 206 -25.47 -6.36 6.10
C GLU A 206 -24.58 -6.10 7.31
N TYR A 207 -23.30 -5.84 7.06
CA TYR A 207 -22.32 -5.70 8.11
C TYR A 207 -21.64 -4.34 8.04
N SER A 208 -21.43 -3.72 9.21
CA SER A 208 -20.75 -2.43 9.32
C SER A 208 -19.97 -2.37 10.63
N GLU A 209 -18.67 -2.11 10.57
CA GLU A 209 -17.82 -1.96 11.76
C GLU A 209 -16.67 -0.98 11.48
N PRO A 210 -16.31 -0.09 12.45
CA PRO A 210 -15.15 0.78 12.31
C PRO A 210 -13.85 0.00 12.09
N VAL A 211 -13.00 0.46 11.14
CA VAL A 211 -11.71 -0.18 10.83
C VAL A 211 -10.84 -0.41 12.07
N LYS A 212 -10.87 0.53 13.03
CA LYS A 212 -10.10 0.40 14.30
C LYS A 212 -10.55 -0.75 15.20
N LYS A 213 -11.78 -1.23 15.05
CA LYS A 213 -12.40 -2.19 15.98
C LYS A 213 -12.58 -3.57 15.36
N ILE A 214 -12.55 -3.66 14.04
CA ILE A 214 -12.76 -4.92 13.34
C ILE A 214 -11.66 -5.90 13.65
N ALA A 215 -12.03 -7.10 14.10
CA ALA A 215 -11.06 -8.17 14.32
C ALA A 215 -10.62 -8.80 12.98
N ASP A 216 -9.35 -9.21 12.91
CA ASP A 216 -8.72 -9.72 11.69
C ASP A 216 -9.50 -10.89 11.06
N HIS A 217 -10.02 -11.82 11.88
CA HIS A 217 -10.79 -12.97 11.40
C HIS A 217 -12.09 -12.54 10.68
N ARG A 218 -12.73 -11.44 11.12
CA ARG A 218 -13.94 -10.89 10.47
C ARG A 218 -13.60 -10.28 9.13
N LEU A 219 -12.51 -9.50 9.07
CA LEU A 219 -12.02 -8.92 7.82
C LEU A 219 -11.66 -10.02 6.82
N LEU A 220 -10.99 -11.09 7.27
CA LEU A 220 -10.69 -12.25 6.45
C LEU A 220 -11.95 -12.98 5.97
N ALA A 221 -12.96 -13.10 6.81
CA ALA A 221 -14.24 -13.72 6.43
C ALA A 221 -14.96 -12.88 5.36
N ILE A 222 -15.00 -11.54 5.51
CA ILE A 222 -15.58 -10.63 4.51
C ILE A 222 -14.86 -10.76 3.18
N ASN A 223 -13.51 -10.73 3.17
CA ASN A 223 -12.70 -10.87 1.96
C ASN A 223 -12.89 -12.23 1.26
N ARG A 224 -13.07 -13.30 2.03
CA ARG A 224 -13.40 -14.63 1.48
C ARG A 224 -14.82 -14.68 0.91
N GLY A 225 -15.77 -14.05 1.60
CA GLY A 225 -17.14 -13.92 1.14
C GLY A 225 -17.24 -13.15 -0.19
N GLU A 226 -16.49 -12.06 -0.33
CA GLU A 226 -16.40 -11.29 -1.58
C GLU A 226 -15.99 -12.16 -2.77
N LYS A 227 -15.02 -13.04 -2.60
CA LYS A 227 -14.55 -13.96 -3.64
C LYS A 227 -15.50 -15.12 -3.92
N ALA A 228 -16.20 -15.62 -2.89
CA ALA A 228 -17.01 -16.83 -2.97
C ALA A 228 -18.45 -16.57 -3.43
N VAL A 229 -19.02 -15.39 -3.15
CA VAL A 229 -20.46 -15.10 -3.29
C VAL A 229 -20.73 -13.83 -4.10
N SER A 230 -19.69 -13.18 -4.67
CA SER A 230 -19.82 -11.90 -5.38
C SER A 230 -20.47 -10.83 -4.51
N TYR A 231 -19.77 -10.41 -3.45
CA TYR A 231 -20.15 -9.21 -2.70
C TYR A 231 -19.67 -7.97 -3.43
N THR A 232 -20.50 -6.96 -3.47
CA THR A 232 -20.08 -5.65 -3.94
C THR A 232 -19.75 -4.75 -2.76
N HIS A 233 -18.51 -4.26 -2.77
CA HIS A 233 -17.99 -3.03 -2.19
C HIS A 233 -17.64 -3.00 -0.70
N LEU A 234 -16.33 -2.96 -0.45
CA LEU A 234 -15.73 -2.17 0.63
C LEU A 234 -15.97 -0.68 0.30
N ARG A 235 -16.93 -0.04 0.95
CA ARG A 235 -17.05 1.41 0.95
C ARG A 235 -16.47 1.93 2.28
N ALA A 236 -15.42 2.75 2.18
CA ALA A 236 -15.05 3.65 3.24
C ALA A 236 -15.94 4.90 3.10
N HIS A 237 -16.72 5.19 4.11
CA HIS A 237 -17.40 6.47 4.28
C HIS A 237 -16.62 7.31 5.29
#